data_a6ee3cb65771122fedd6ade2529b415e
#
_entry.id   a6ee3cb65771122fedd6ade2529b415e
#
_cell.length_a   1.000
_cell.length_b   1.000
_cell.length_c   1.000
_cell.angle_alpha   90.00
_cell.angle_beta   90.00
_cell.angle_gamma   90.00
#
_symmetry.space_group_name_H-M   'P 1'
#
loop_
_entity.id
_entity.type
_entity.pdbx_description
1 polymer ?
#
loop_
_entity_poly.entity_id
_entity_poly.type
_entity_poly.pdbx_seq_one_letter_code
_entity_poly.pdbx_strand_id
1 'polypeptide(L)'
;MKETIPDLKDFKIRKKLQIVMSSYMEKMGLHEFDSCHFEVVPIDIIIPDLNPLFNDFKIVHITDIHLGQWISTDRLKGVMELVNDQNPDIVAITGDFVSYAIDHVIDDLTDCLKMLKPNIASIAVLGNHDHWLGAHEIRDVLKKSNVLDLSNDVYTVNRGNGMINFAGVDSVTLGKHRLDLVISKLPEPGPAILLAHEPDFADISSTTGRFNLQISGHSHGGQFVIPGIRTFIRGSNFLKYPVGKYRVGEMIQYTNRGLGTNVFWLRINCPPEITIFNLKSEEKLEK
;
A
#
# COMPACT_ATOMS: atom_id res chain seq x y z
N MET A 1 5.55 16.98 -13.20
CA MET A 1 7.03 16.92 -13.11
C MET A 1 7.37 15.45 -12.88
N LYS A 2 8.26 14.85 -13.66
CA LYS A 2 8.75 13.49 -13.35
C LYS A 2 9.52 13.59 -12.04
N GLU A 3 9.16 12.80 -11.03
CA GLU A 3 10.03 12.61 -9.88
C GLU A 3 11.34 12.02 -10.41
N THR A 4 12.37 12.82 -10.40
CA THR A 4 13.70 12.36 -10.73
C THR A 4 14.24 11.59 -9.52
N ILE A 5 14.96 10.50 -9.79
CA ILE A 5 15.79 9.84 -8.78
C ILE A 5 16.56 10.93 -8.03
N PRO A 6 16.49 10.98 -6.68
CA PRO A 6 17.23 11.99 -5.91
C PRO A 6 18.69 12.02 -6.32
N ASP A 7 19.28 13.21 -6.41
CA ASP A 7 20.71 13.32 -6.70
C ASP A 7 21.50 12.43 -5.74
N LEU A 8 22.52 11.74 -6.25
CA LEU A 8 23.38 10.83 -5.47
C LEU A 8 23.91 11.47 -4.18
N LYS A 9 24.12 12.78 -4.19
CA LYS A 9 24.56 13.53 -3.01
C LYS A 9 23.46 13.65 -1.99
N ASP A 10 22.25 14.00 -2.40
CA ASP A 10 21.08 14.09 -1.52
C ASP A 10 20.71 12.72 -0.95
N PHE A 11 20.80 11.67 -1.76
CA PHE A 11 20.57 10.30 -1.33
C PHE A 11 21.54 9.87 -0.22
N LYS A 12 22.85 10.15 -0.38
CA LYS A 12 23.86 9.83 0.63
C LYS A 12 23.64 10.58 1.95
N ILE A 13 23.21 11.84 1.87
CA ILE A 13 22.91 12.66 3.06
C ILE A 13 21.68 12.08 3.77
N ARG A 14 20.62 11.77 3.05
CA ARG A 14 19.38 11.18 3.61
C ARG A 14 19.63 9.80 4.23
N LYS A 15 20.43 8.93 3.58
CA LYS A 15 20.88 7.64 4.13
C LYS A 15 21.61 7.83 5.46
N LYS A 16 22.58 8.76 5.53
CA LYS A 16 23.28 9.06 6.78
C LYS A 16 22.35 9.57 7.86
N LEU A 17 21.44 10.49 7.51
CA LEU A 17 20.49 11.07 8.47
C LEU A 17 19.56 9.97 9.01
N GLN A 18 19.07 9.08 8.16
CA GLN A 18 18.26 7.94 8.57
C GLN A 18 18.98 7.08 9.61
N ILE A 19 20.21 6.67 9.35
CA ILE A 19 21.00 5.83 10.27
C ILE A 19 21.21 6.52 11.63
N VAL A 20 21.56 7.81 11.62
CA VAL A 20 21.79 8.57 12.86
C VAL A 20 20.51 8.74 13.65
N MET A 21 19.40 9.07 12.98
CA MET A 21 18.11 9.26 13.66
C MET A 21 17.55 7.95 14.22
N SER A 22 17.66 6.84 13.47
CA SER A 22 17.24 5.51 13.97
C SER A 22 18.02 5.14 15.24
N SER A 23 19.33 5.27 15.22
CA SER A 23 20.18 5.00 16.40
C SER A 23 19.86 5.92 17.58
N TYR A 24 19.50 7.18 17.32
CA TYR A 24 19.08 8.10 18.38
C TYR A 24 17.74 7.68 18.98
N MET A 25 16.75 7.36 18.16
CA MET A 25 15.43 6.91 18.63
C MET A 25 15.53 5.63 19.45
N GLU A 26 16.37 4.68 19.01
CA GLU A 26 16.62 3.44 19.73
C GLU A 26 17.21 3.71 21.13
N LYS A 27 18.26 4.55 21.23
CA LYS A 27 18.87 4.94 22.51
C LYS A 27 17.92 5.67 23.45
N MET A 28 16.93 6.38 22.92
CA MET A 28 15.94 7.12 23.69
C MET A 28 14.69 6.29 24.03
N GLY A 29 14.61 5.02 23.61
CA GLY A 29 13.43 4.19 23.80
C GLY A 29 12.21 4.64 22.97
N LEU A 30 12.42 5.47 21.95
CA LEU A 30 11.35 6.01 21.10
C LEU A 30 11.01 5.12 19.90
N HIS A 31 11.51 3.90 19.87
CA HIS A 31 11.31 2.94 18.78
C HIS A 31 10.22 1.90 19.09
N GLU A 32 9.73 1.86 20.33
CA GLU A 32 8.77 0.88 20.80
C GLU A 32 7.41 1.01 20.07
N PHE A 33 6.73 -0.12 19.96
CA PHE A 33 5.38 -0.16 19.41
C PHE A 33 4.37 0.36 20.42
N ASP A 34 3.46 1.20 19.94
CA ASP A 34 2.26 1.61 20.66
C ASP A 34 1.09 1.66 19.66
N SER A 35 0.08 0.84 19.91
CA SER A 35 -1.11 0.74 19.04
C SER A 35 -1.86 2.07 18.90
N CYS A 36 -1.79 2.95 19.91
CA CYS A 36 -2.43 4.27 19.86
C CYS A 36 -1.91 5.16 18.72
N HIS A 37 -0.73 4.86 18.18
CA HIS A 37 -0.17 5.62 17.06
C HIS A 37 -0.82 5.27 15.72
N PHE A 38 -1.52 4.15 15.61
CA PHE A 38 -2.06 3.62 14.36
C PHE A 38 -3.57 3.68 14.36
N GLU A 39 -4.15 4.18 13.28
CA GLU A 39 -5.59 4.20 13.09
C GLU A 39 -6.03 3.04 12.19
N VAL A 40 -6.93 2.20 12.71
CA VAL A 40 -7.57 1.13 11.96
C VAL A 40 -8.87 1.66 11.37
N VAL A 41 -8.98 1.71 10.03
CA VAL A 41 -10.07 2.36 9.30
C VAL A 41 -10.88 1.30 8.53
N PRO A 42 -12.05 0.87 9.05
CA PRO A 42 -12.94 -0.03 8.32
C PRO A 42 -13.76 0.73 7.28
N ILE A 43 -13.88 0.15 6.08
CA ILE A 43 -14.60 0.72 4.94
C ILE A 43 -15.38 -0.38 4.22
N ASP A 44 -16.67 -0.21 4.09
CA ASP A 44 -17.49 -1.07 3.25
C ASP A 44 -17.39 -0.63 1.78
N ILE A 45 -17.12 -1.60 0.91
CA ILE A 45 -17.02 -1.42 -0.54
C ILE A 45 -18.07 -2.28 -1.21
N ILE A 46 -19.07 -1.63 -1.79
CA ILE A 46 -20.06 -2.30 -2.63
C ILE A 46 -19.45 -2.50 -4.01
N ILE A 47 -19.37 -3.75 -4.45
CA ILE A 47 -18.85 -4.12 -5.77
C ILE A 47 -20.01 -4.66 -6.59
N PRO A 48 -20.32 -4.02 -7.74
CA PRO A 48 -21.30 -4.54 -8.67
C PRO A 48 -20.93 -5.96 -9.13
N ASP A 49 -21.93 -6.83 -9.26
CA ASP A 49 -21.80 -8.22 -9.71
C ASP A 49 -20.85 -9.10 -8.85
N LEU A 50 -20.49 -8.66 -7.66
CA LEU A 50 -19.77 -9.51 -6.70
C LEU A 50 -20.63 -10.72 -6.35
N ASN A 51 -20.06 -11.92 -6.49
CA ASN A 51 -20.74 -13.13 -6.05
C ASN A 51 -20.97 -13.07 -4.53
N PRO A 52 -22.19 -13.36 -4.02
CA PRO A 52 -22.52 -13.29 -2.59
C PRO A 52 -21.60 -14.13 -1.68
N LEU A 53 -20.91 -15.13 -2.20
CA LEU A 53 -19.90 -15.91 -1.47
C LEU A 53 -18.70 -15.06 -1.02
N PHE A 54 -18.54 -13.87 -1.58
CA PHE A 54 -17.52 -12.89 -1.18
C PHE A 54 -18.08 -11.75 -0.30
N ASN A 55 -19.32 -11.83 0.17
CA ASN A 55 -19.79 -10.91 1.20
C ASN A 55 -18.92 -11.05 2.46
N ASP A 56 -18.57 -9.90 3.05
CA ASP A 56 -17.65 -9.79 4.19
C ASP A 56 -16.21 -10.28 3.90
N PHE A 57 -15.84 -10.45 2.62
CA PHE A 57 -14.46 -10.71 2.24
C PHE A 57 -13.59 -9.52 2.66
N LYS A 58 -12.58 -9.80 3.47
CA LYS A 58 -11.82 -8.78 4.14
C LYS A 58 -10.43 -8.60 3.53
N ILE A 59 -10.15 -7.39 3.05
CA ILE A 59 -8.83 -6.99 2.57
C ILE A 59 -8.25 -6.00 3.58
N VAL A 60 -7.12 -6.34 4.21
CA VAL A 60 -6.37 -5.39 5.02
C VAL A 60 -5.27 -4.79 4.16
N HIS A 61 -5.29 -3.46 4.04
CA HIS A 61 -4.37 -2.70 3.21
C HIS A 61 -3.42 -1.87 4.06
N ILE A 62 -2.14 -2.04 3.82
CA ILE A 62 -1.04 -1.24 4.35
C ILE A 62 -0.15 -0.76 3.20
N THR A 63 0.57 0.32 3.40
CA THR A 63 1.45 0.92 2.39
C THR A 63 2.49 1.83 3.03
N ASP A 64 3.50 2.23 2.26
CA ASP A 64 4.50 3.22 2.68
C ASP A 64 5.08 2.89 4.06
N ILE A 65 5.60 1.68 4.20
CA ILE A 65 6.17 1.17 5.45
C ILE A 65 7.39 1.99 5.82
N HIS A 66 8.27 2.26 4.85
CA HIS A 66 9.50 3.01 5.05
C HIS A 66 10.31 2.52 6.26
N LEU A 67 10.51 1.19 6.36
CA LEU A 67 11.26 0.59 7.46
C LEU A 67 12.64 1.20 7.59
N GLY A 68 13.07 1.39 8.84
CA GLY A 68 14.34 2.02 9.18
C GLY A 68 14.28 3.55 9.33
N GLN A 69 13.08 4.13 9.20
CA GLN A 69 12.80 5.51 9.60
C GLN A 69 12.00 5.53 10.90
N TRP A 70 10.88 6.27 10.94
CA TRP A 70 9.99 6.26 12.10
C TRP A 70 9.44 4.86 12.41
N ILE A 71 9.19 4.05 11.38
CA ILE A 71 8.87 2.63 11.56
C ILE A 71 10.16 1.87 11.86
N SER A 72 10.32 1.47 13.13
CA SER A 72 11.32 0.52 13.59
C SER A 72 10.89 -0.92 13.36
N THR A 73 11.80 -1.87 13.54
CA THR A 73 11.48 -3.31 13.49
C THR A 73 10.41 -3.68 14.52
N ASP A 74 10.48 -3.14 15.75
CA ASP A 74 9.49 -3.42 16.81
C ASP A 74 8.12 -2.86 16.46
N ARG A 75 8.07 -1.62 15.93
CA ARG A 75 6.81 -1.04 15.44
C ARG A 75 6.22 -1.86 14.31
N LEU A 76 7.03 -2.30 13.36
CA LEU A 76 6.54 -3.11 12.25
C LEU A 76 6.00 -4.45 12.72
N LYS A 77 6.66 -5.12 13.68
CA LYS A 77 6.13 -6.35 14.29
C LYS A 77 4.76 -6.13 14.92
N GLY A 78 4.61 -5.08 15.72
CA GLY A 78 3.31 -4.74 16.31
C GLY A 78 2.24 -4.40 15.27
N VAL A 79 2.61 -3.74 14.17
CA VAL A 79 1.69 -3.51 13.04
C VAL A 79 1.28 -4.84 12.40
N MET A 80 2.19 -5.80 12.21
CA MET A 80 1.84 -7.13 11.66
C MET A 80 0.84 -7.86 12.58
N GLU A 81 0.99 -7.73 13.90
CA GLU A 81 0.01 -8.25 14.86
C GLU A 81 -1.34 -7.55 14.73
N LEU A 82 -1.39 -6.22 14.67
CA LEU A 82 -2.64 -5.48 14.43
C LEU A 82 -3.32 -5.87 13.11
N VAL A 83 -2.55 -6.13 12.05
CA VAL A 83 -3.07 -6.61 10.76
C VAL A 83 -3.68 -8.01 10.93
N ASN A 84 -2.99 -8.91 11.61
CA ASN A 84 -3.45 -10.28 11.83
C ASN A 84 -4.73 -10.32 12.69
N ASP A 85 -4.84 -9.45 13.71
CA ASP A 85 -6.01 -9.33 14.57
C ASP A 85 -7.30 -8.97 13.80
N GLN A 86 -7.15 -8.40 12.61
CA GLN A 86 -8.28 -8.10 11.73
C GLN A 86 -8.82 -9.34 11.01
N ASN A 87 -8.15 -10.50 11.10
CA ASN A 87 -8.51 -11.73 10.39
C ASN A 87 -8.71 -11.52 8.88
N PRO A 88 -7.70 -11.03 8.15
CA PRO A 88 -7.80 -10.74 6.73
C PRO A 88 -7.94 -11.99 5.87
N ASP A 89 -8.76 -11.93 4.83
CA ASP A 89 -8.68 -12.90 3.72
C ASP A 89 -7.46 -12.62 2.86
N ILE A 90 -7.23 -11.35 2.56
CA ILE A 90 -6.06 -10.85 1.82
C ILE A 90 -5.38 -9.74 2.63
N VAL A 91 -4.05 -9.76 2.69
CA VAL A 91 -3.25 -8.58 3.04
C VAL A 91 -2.70 -7.99 1.75
N ALA A 92 -3.01 -6.72 1.48
CA ALA A 92 -2.53 -5.99 0.31
C ALA A 92 -1.52 -4.93 0.73
N ILE A 93 -0.35 -4.89 0.08
CA ILE A 93 0.73 -3.95 0.37
C ILE A 93 1.06 -3.17 -0.92
N THR A 94 0.86 -1.86 -0.90
CA THR A 94 1.02 -1.05 -2.12
C THR A 94 2.34 -0.27 -2.18
N GLY A 95 3.44 -0.91 -1.79
CA GLY A 95 4.80 -0.43 -2.06
C GLY A 95 5.42 0.47 -0.99
N ASP A 96 6.60 0.96 -1.29
CA ASP A 96 7.49 1.75 -0.44
C ASP A 96 7.79 1.05 0.90
N PHE A 97 8.35 -0.16 0.79
CA PHE A 97 8.74 -0.99 1.94
C PHE A 97 9.90 -0.37 2.72
N VAL A 98 10.82 0.29 2.02
CA VAL A 98 12.05 0.87 2.58
C VAL A 98 12.24 2.31 2.09
N SER A 99 13.13 3.09 2.75
CA SER A 99 13.34 4.51 2.41
C SER A 99 14.64 4.81 1.69
N TYR A 100 15.76 4.88 2.43
CA TYR A 100 17.09 5.30 1.90
C TYR A 100 18.21 4.33 2.24
N ALA A 101 17.96 3.28 3.02
CA ALA A 101 18.92 2.26 3.39
C ALA A 101 18.23 0.90 3.42
N ILE A 102 18.69 -0.03 2.59
CA ILE A 102 18.18 -1.39 2.51
C ILE A 102 19.03 -2.38 3.30
N ASP A 103 20.35 -2.19 3.29
CA ASP A 103 21.33 -3.15 3.80
C ASP A 103 21.16 -3.52 5.28
N HIS A 104 20.57 -2.60 6.07
CA HIS A 104 20.40 -2.77 7.52
C HIS A 104 19.02 -3.28 7.93
N VAL A 105 18.06 -3.35 7.01
CA VAL A 105 16.65 -3.64 7.35
C VAL A 105 16.05 -4.78 6.54
N ILE A 106 16.81 -5.38 5.62
CA ILE A 106 16.30 -6.40 4.70
C ILE A 106 15.87 -7.68 5.42
N ASP A 107 16.66 -8.12 6.39
CA ASP A 107 16.35 -9.34 7.17
C ASP A 107 15.18 -9.06 8.12
N ASP A 108 15.18 -7.90 8.78
CA ASP A 108 14.09 -7.46 9.65
C ASP A 108 12.77 -7.33 8.89
N LEU A 109 12.79 -6.75 7.69
CA LEU A 109 11.63 -6.65 6.81
C LEU A 109 11.11 -8.05 6.44
N THR A 110 12.02 -8.94 6.07
CA THR A 110 11.69 -10.33 5.74
C THR A 110 10.99 -11.02 6.91
N ASP A 111 11.55 -10.89 8.11
CA ASP A 111 11.01 -11.55 9.31
C ASP A 111 9.68 -10.94 9.76
N CYS A 112 9.51 -9.63 9.65
CA CYS A 112 8.23 -8.98 9.93
C CYS A 112 7.14 -9.43 8.93
N LEU A 113 7.43 -9.44 7.61
CA LEU A 113 6.44 -9.85 6.62
C LEU A 113 6.05 -11.33 6.74
N LYS A 114 6.94 -12.22 7.21
CA LYS A 114 6.61 -13.62 7.54
C LYS A 114 5.60 -13.77 8.67
N MET A 115 5.41 -12.73 9.50
CA MET A 115 4.42 -12.75 10.58
C MET A 115 2.98 -12.62 10.07
N LEU A 116 2.78 -12.15 8.84
CA LEU A 116 1.44 -12.00 8.24
C LEU A 116 0.74 -13.35 8.10
N LYS A 117 -0.54 -13.41 8.49
CA LYS A 117 -1.36 -14.63 8.52
C LYS A 117 -2.73 -14.43 7.86
N PRO A 118 -2.78 -14.01 6.58
CA PRO A 118 -4.05 -13.96 5.88
C PRO A 118 -4.63 -15.36 5.66
N ASN A 119 -5.95 -15.44 5.55
CA ASN A 119 -6.63 -16.72 5.25
C ASN A 119 -6.28 -17.28 3.87
N ILE A 120 -5.91 -16.39 2.91
CA ILE A 120 -5.68 -16.77 1.51
C ILE A 120 -4.26 -16.38 1.06
N ALA A 121 -3.93 -15.09 1.02
CA ALA A 121 -2.64 -14.63 0.55
C ALA A 121 -2.28 -13.22 1.04
N SER A 122 -0.96 -12.95 1.14
CA SER A 122 -0.41 -11.61 1.12
C SER A 122 0.02 -11.27 -0.31
N ILE A 123 -0.37 -10.10 -0.81
CA ILE A 123 -0.08 -9.62 -2.16
C ILE A 123 0.55 -8.24 -2.10
N ALA A 124 1.43 -7.91 -3.02
CA ALA A 124 2.11 -6.61 -3.01
C ALA A 124 2.41 -6.10 -4.42
N VAL A 125 2.60 -4.78 -4.52
CA VAL A 125 3.27 -4.12 -5.64
C VAL A 125 4.41 -3.26 -5.12
N LEU A 126 5.35 -2.90 -5.99
CA LEU A 126 6.47 -2.04 -5.62
C LEU A 126 6.11 -0.57 -5.76
N GLY A 127 6.69 0.27 -4.86
CA GLY A 127 6.66 1.72 -4.97
C GLY A 127 7.94 2.29 -5.60
N ASN A 128 8.02 3.61 -5.67
CA ASN A 128 9.18 4.27 -6.28
C ASN A 128 10.46 4.16 -5.42
N HIS A 129 10.35 4.18 -4.08
CA HIS A 129 11.50 4.00 -3.20
C HIS A 129 12.12 2.61 -3.31
N ASP A 130 11.31 1.58 -3.48
CA ASP A 130 11.78 0.20 -3.65
C ASP A 130 12.69 0.07 -4.88
N HIS A 131 12.34 0.77 -5.97
CA HIS A 131 13.17 0.81 -7.17
C HIS A 131 14.44 1.64 -7.02
N TRP A 132 14.41 2.72 -6.23
CA TRP A 132 15.60 3.54 -6.01
C TRP A 132 16.67 2.79 -5.21
N LEU A 133 16.27 1.85 -4.37
CA LEU A 133 17.15 1.12 -3.46
C LEU A 133 17.56 -0.24 -3.98
N GLY A 134 16.66 -0.93 -4.67
CA GLY A 134 16.91 -2.27 -5.16
C GLY A 134 15.62 -3.07 -5.29
N ALA A 135 14.93 -2.92 -6.43
CA ALA A 135 13.70 -3.68 -6.68
C ALA A 135 13.91 -5.20 -6.66
N HIS A 136 15.12 -5.68 -6.99
CA HIS A 136 15.44 -7.10 -6.95
C HIS A 136 15.47 -7.61 -5.50
N GLU A 137 16.12 -6.87 -4.62
CA GLU A 137 16.24 -7.18 -3.19
C GLU A 137 14.87 -7.20 -2.52
N ILE A 138 13.99 -6.24 -2.84
CA ILE A 138 12.61 -6.23 -2.32
C ILE A 138 11.82 -7.43 -2.84
N ARG A 139 11.93 -7.78 -4.14
CA ARG A 139 11.28 -8.98 -4.67
C ARG A 139 11.77 -10.26 -4.00
N ASP A 140 13.05 -10.34 -3.67
CA ASP A 140 13.62 -11.47 -2.91
C ASP A 140 13.03 -11.53 -1.48
N VAL A 141 12.83 -10.38 -0.82
CA VAL A 141 12.13 -10.30 0.48
C VAL A 141 10.71 -10.82 0.34
N LEU A 142 9.93 -10.30 -0.63
CA LEU A 142 8.54 -10.73 -0.85
C LEU A 142 8.47 -12.25 -1.04
N LYS A 143 9.32 -12.79 -1.90
CA LYS A 143 9.42 -14.24 -2.14
C LYS A 143 9.74 -15.04 -0.88
N LYS A 144 10.75 -14.60 -0.09
CA LYS A 144 11.16 -15.26 1.16
C LYS A 144 10.09 -15.19 2.24
N SER A 145 9.22 -14.17 2.17
CA SER A 145 8.13 -13.94 3.13
C SER A 145 6.78 -14.49 2.65
N ASN A 146 6.76 -15.23 1.54
CA ASN A 146 5.53 -15.76 0.94
C ASN A 146 4.49 -14.67 0.60
N VAL A 147 4.97 -13.49 0.20
CA VAL A 147 4.15 -12.40 -0.34
C VAL A 147 4.23 -12.43 -1.86
N LEU A 148 3.09 -12.48 -2.53
CA LEU A 148 3.02 -12.51 -3.98
C LEU A 148 3.30 -11.12 -4.56
N ASP A 149 4.32 -10.99 -5.41
CA ASP A 149 4.58 -9.77 -6.18
C ASP A 149 3.62 -9.72 -7.37
N LEU A 150 2.69 -8.76 -7.33
CA LEU A 150 1.74 -8.49 -8.42
C LEU A 150 2.17 -7.31 -9.30
N SER A 151 3.43 -6.90 -9.28
CA SER A 151 3.94 -5.83 -10.15
C SER A 151 3.81 -6.23 -11.63
N ASN A 152 2.76 -5.75 -12.31
CA ASN A 152 2.31 -6.11 -13.67
C ASN A 152 1.80 -7.56 -13.78
N ASP A 153 1.10 -8.02 -12.76
CA ASP A 153 0.53 -9.38 -12.72
C ASP A 153 -0.88 -9.41 -12.12
N VAL A 154 -1.49 -10.60 -12.12
CA VAL A 154 -2.85 -10.84 -11.64
C VAL A 154 -2.89 -12.07 -10.75
N TYR A 155 -3.67 -12.02 -9.69
CA TYR A 155 -3.98 -13.13 -8.79
C TYR A 155 -5.49 -13.27 -8.65
N THR A 156 -6.04 -14.46 -8.91
CA THR A 156 -7.47 -14.74 -8.84
C THR A 156 -7.81 -15.62 -7.64
N VAL A 157 -8.77 -15.19 -6.84
CA VAL A 157 -9.36 -15.97 -5.75
C VAL A 157 -10.69 -16.53 -6.21
N ASN A 158 -10.87 -17.85 -6.05
CA ASN A 158 -12.11 -18.55 -6.39
C ASN A 158 -12.80 -19.03 -5.11
N ARG A 159 -14.14 -18.83 -5.02
CA ARG A 159 -15.01 -19.42 -4.01
C ARG A 159 -16.26 -19.99 -4.69
N GLY A 160 -16.39 -21.32 -4.69
CA GLY A 160 -17.49 -21.99 -5.40
C GLY A 160 -17.48 -21.63 -6.90
N ASN A 161 -18.57 -21.04 -7.37
CA ASN A 161 -18.72 -20.54 -8.74
C ASN A 161 -18.38 -19.04 -8.89
N GLY A 162 -17.95 -18.39 -7.83
CA GLY A 162 -17.55 -16.98 -7.86
C GLY A 162 -16.05 -16.80 -7.93
N MET A 163 -15.62 -15.65 -8.44
CA MET A 163 -14.23 -15.23 -8.45
C MET A 163 -14.10 -13.75 -8.13
N ILE A 164 -12.94 -13.35 -7.62
CA ILE A 164 -12.49 -11.97 -7.51
C ILE A 164 -11.02 -11.90 -7.95
N ASN A 165 -10.70 -10.88 -8.74
CA ASN A 165 -9.37 -10.69 -9.30
C ASN A 165 -8.65 -9.56 -8.57
N PHE A 166 -7.39 -9.81 -8.21
CA PHE A 166 -6.44 -8.82 -7.74
C PHE A 166 -5.41 -8.59 -8.82
N ALA A 167 -5.30 -7.37 -9.27
CA ALA A 167 -4.33 -6.97 -10.28
C ALA A 167 -3.34 -5.98 -9.67
N GLY A 168 -2.13 -5.93 -10.16
CA GLY A 168 -1.16 -4.95 -9.71
C GLY A 168 -0.39 -4.33 -10.88
N VAL A 169 -0.04 -3.08 -10.76
CA VAL A 169 0.91 -2.41 -11.66
C VAL A 169 2.18 -2.04 -10.91
N ASP A 170 3.31 -2.10 -11.59
CA ASP A 170 4.60 -1.62 -11.07
C ASP A 170 4.61 -0.08 -11.06
N SER A 171 5.60 0.56 -10.43
CA SER A 171 5.67 2.01 -10.21
C SER A 171 5.35 2.84 -11.46
N VAL A 172 4.34 3.67 -11.32
CA VAL A 172 3.89 4.62 -12.36
C VAL A 172 4.86 5.78 -12.46
N THR A 173 5.36 6.29 -11.34
CA THR A 173 6.36 7.36 -11.24
C THR A 173 7.59 7.05 -12.09
N LEU A 174 8.03 5.80 -12.10
CA LEU A 174 9.19 5.37 -12.86
C LEU A 174 8.86 4.84 -14.27
N GLY A 175 7.58 4.88 -14.66
CA GLY A 175 7.14 4.42 -15.98
C GLY A 175 7.30 2.90 -16.17
N LYS A 176 7.23 2.12 -15.08
CA LYS A 176 7.38 0.65 -15.13
C LYS A 176 6.06 -0.09 -15.19
N HIS A 177 4.94 0.60 -15.01
CA HIS A 177 3.60 0.04 -15.10
C HIS A 177 3.32 -0.50 -16.51
N ARG A 178 2.70 -1.66 -16.59
CA ARG A 178 2.29 -2.33 -17.82
C ARG A 178 0.81 -2.72 -17.73
N LEU A 179 -0.05 -1.69 -17.73
CA LEU A 179 -1.50 -1.89 -17.66
C LEU A 179 -2.00 -2.75 -18.82
N ASP A 180 -1.41 -2.62 -20.00
CA ASP A 180 -1.68 -3.46 -21.17
C ASP A 180 -1.50 -4.95 -20.87
N LEU A 181 -0.41 -5.31 -20.22
CA LEU A 181 -0.11 -6.66 -19.80
C LEU A 181 -1.09 -7.16 -18.73
N VAL A 182 -1.38 -6.32 -17.72
CA VAL A 182 -2.35 -6.64 -16.67
C VAL A 182 -3.73 -6.94 -17.25
N ILE A 183 -4.23 -6.09 -18.14
CA ILE A 183 -5.52 -6.28 -18.79
C ILE A 183 -5.55 -7.58 -19.61
N SER A 184 -4.44 -7.91 -20.29
CA SER A 184 -4.37 -9.15 -21.09
C SER A 184 -4.41 -10.43 -20.25
N LYS A 185 -3.99 -10.35 -18.98
CA LYS A 185 -4.00 -11.48 -18.04
C LYS A 185 -5.28 -11.54 -17.20
N LEU A 186 -6.03 -10.45 -17.12
CA LEU A 186 -7.18 -10.32 -16.24
C LEU A 186 -8.36 -11.17 -16.73
N PRO A 187 -8.84 -12.18 -15.98
CA PRO A 187 -9.96 -13.02 -16.38
C PRO A 187 -11.25 -12.24 -16.60
N GLU A 188 -12.09 -12.71 -17.50
CA GLU A 188 -13.44 -12.22 -17.76
C GLU A 188 -14.47 -13.36 -17.68
N PRO A 189 -15.69 -13.05 -17.20
CA PRO A 189 -16.10 -11.87 -16.46
C PRO A 189 -15.69 -11.97 -14.98
N GLY A 190 -15.60 -10.85 -14.26
CA GLY A 190 -15.44 -10.86 -12.80
C GLY A 190 -14.95 -9.52 -12.24
N PRO A 191 -15.32 -9.23 -10.99
CA PRO A 191 -14.85 -8.03 -10.32
C PRO A 191 -13.33 -8.05 -10.15
N ALA A 192 -12.72 -6.86 -10.23
CA ALA A 192 -11.29 -6.72 -10.10
C ALA A 192 -10.90 -5.53 -9.22
N ILE A 193 -9.87 -5.75 -8.38
CA ILE A 193 -9.25 -4.75 -7.51
C ILE A 193 -7.83 -4.52 -8.00
N LEU A 194 -7.47 -3.25 -8.23
CA LEU A 194 -6.15 -2.86 -8.69
C LEU A 194 -5.30 -2.34 -7.53
N LEU A 195 -4.11 -2.86 -7.39
CA LEU A 195 -3.04 -2.32 -6.55
C LEU A 195 -2.16 -1.42 -7.43
N ALA A 196 -2.07 -0.15 -7.07
CA ALA A 196 -1.17 0.80 -7.70
C ALA A 196 -0.60 1.71 -6.61
N HIS A 197 0.73 1.83 -6.52
CA HIS A 197 1.32 2.66 -5.48
C HIS A 197 0.85 4.10 -5.61
N GLU A 198 0.85 4.67 -6.83
CA GLU A 198 0.51 6.06 -7.11
C GLU A 198 -1.00 6.25 -7.40
N PRO A 199 -1.71 7.07 -6.59
CA PRO A 199 -3.17 7.17 -6.66
C PRO A 199 -3.70 7.87 -7.92
N ASP A 200 -2.98 8.85 -8.50
CA ASP A 200 -3.42 9.57 -9.70
C ASP A 200 -3.46 8.67 -10.95
N PHE A 201 -2.93 7.44 -10.87
CA PHE A 201 -3.08 6.42 -11.89
C PHE A 201 -4.55 6.05 -12.13
N ALA A 202 -5.43 6.34 -11.18
CA ALA A 202 -6.86 6.13 -11.29
C ALA A 202 -7.49 6.83 -12.52
N ASP A 203 -6.91 7.94 -12.97
CA ASP A 203 -7.36 8.58 -14.21
C ASP A 203 -7.19 7.69 -15.45
N ILE A 204 -6.18 6.83 -15.43
CA ILE A 204 -5.87 5.91 -16.54
C ILE A 204 -6.60 4.58 -16.34
N SER A 205 -6.48 3.99 -15.15
CA SER A 205 -7.04 2.67 -14.87
C SER A 205 -8.57 2.65 -14.96
N SER A 206 -9.25 3.72 -14.54
CA SER A 206 -10.71 3.84 -14.62
C SER A 206 -11.24 3.82 -16.04
N THR A 207 -10.47 4.34 -17.02
CA THR A 207 -10.91 4.36 -18.44
C THR A 207 -11.01 2.97 -19.07
N THR A 208 -10.39 1.96 -18.45
CA THR A 208 -10.46 0.58 -18.93
C THR A 208 -11.81 -0.08 -18.66
N GLY A 209 -12.59 0.43 -17.71
CA GLY A 209 -13.84 -0.17 -17.25
C GLY A 209 -13.69 -1.56 -16.59
N ARG A 210 -12.44 -1.96 -16.26
CA ARG A 210 -12.15 -3.32 -15.76
C ARG A 210 -12.04 -3.42 -14.25
N PHE A 211 -11.83 -2.29 -13.56
CA PHE A 211 -11.59 -2.27 -12.13
C PHE A 211 -12.74 -1.62 -11.37
N ASN A 212 -13.13 -2.24 -10.24
CA ASN A 212 -14.15 -1.72 -9.34
C ASN A 212 -13.54 -0.85 -8.23
N LEU A 213 -12.31 -1.20 -7.82
CA LEU A 213 -11.57 -0.52 -6.76
C LEU A 213 -10.10 -0.44 -7.17
N GLN A 214 -9.48 0.73 -7.00
CA GLN A 214 -8.03 0.89 -6.96
C GLN A 214 -7.63 1.31 -5.54
N ILE A 215 -6.62 0.64 -4.98
CA ILE A 215 -6.03 0.95 -3.68
C ILE A 215 -4.60 1.44 -3.85
N SER A 216 -4.25 2.51 -3.15
CA SER A 216 -2.98 3.23 -3.35
C SER A 216 -2.43 3.81 -2.05
N GLY A 217 -1.14 4.19 -2.08
CA GLY A 217 -0.43 4.90 -1.03
C GLY A 217 0.23 6.17 -1.54
N HIS A 218 1.57 6.26 -1.40
CA HIS A 218 2.47 7.27 -1.98
C HIS A 218 2.34 8.69 -1.41
N SER A 219 1.15 9.13 -1.06
CA SER A 219 0.87 10.50 -0.65
C SER A 219 1.21 10.80 0.81
N HIS A 220 1.32 9.76 1.63
CA HIS A 220 1.41 9.84 3.10
C HIS A 220 0.28 10.68 3.75
N GLY A 221 -0.85 10.89 3.04
CA GLY A 221 -1.88 11.84 3.46
C GLY A 221 -1.37 13.26 3.60
N GLY A 222 -0.19 13.56 3.02
CA GLY A 222 0.53 14.82 3.14
C GLY A 222 1.27 15.01 4.47
N GLN A 223 1.32 14.03 5.36
CA GLN A 223 1.98 13.98 6.69
C GLN A 223 1.60 15.13 7.66
N PHE A 224 1.42 16.35 7.15
CA PHE A 224 1.12 17.55 7.93
C PHE A 224 -0.24 18.11 7.53
N VAL A 225 -1.25 17.88 8.35
CA VAL A 225 -2.61 18.40 8.14
C VAL A 225 -2.87 19.50 9.16
N ILE A 226 -2.78 20.76 8.72
CA ILE A 226 -3.07 21.93 9.57
C ILE A 226 -4.48 22.42 9.21
N PRO A 227 -5.41 22.51 10.19
CA PRO A 227 -6.74 23.04 9.95
C PRO A 227 -6.70 24.40 9.25
N GLY A 228 -7.46 24.55 8.13
CA GLY A 228 -7.50 25.77 7.35
C GLY A 228 -6.36 25.98 6.35
N ILE A 229 -5.34 25.13 6.36
CA ILE A 229 -4.24 25.16 5.40
C ILE A 229 -4.23 23.81 4.67
N ARG A 230 -4.33 23.83 3.33
CA ARG A 230 -4.19 22.60 2.55
C ARG A 230 -2.78 22.00 2.75
N THR A 231 -2.69 20.69 2.79
CA THR A 231 -1.45 19.90 2.94
C THR A 231 -0.24 20.53 2.27
N PHE A 232 0.87 20.69 3.02
CA PHE A 232 2.10 21.32 2.54
C PHE A 232 2.89 20.42 1.58
N ILE A 233 2.76 19.11 1.70
CA ILE A 233 3.53 18.17 0.87
C ILE A 233 2.69 17.84 -0.36
N ARG A 234 3.16 18.30 -1.52
CA ARG A 234 2.63 17.95 -2.83
C ARG A 234 3.73 17.31 -3.63
N GLY A 235 3.49 16.09 -4.11
CA GLY A 235 4.37 15.38 -5.01
C GLY A 235 3.72 15.11 -6.36
N SER A 236 4.44 14.44 -7.25
CA SER A 236 3.88 13.94 -8.50
C SER A 236 2.98 12.71 -8.24
N ASN A 237 1.95 12.54 -9.09
CA ASN A 237 1.06 11.37 -9.10
C ASN A 237 0.15 11.17 -7.86
N PHE A 238 0.00 12.18 -6.99
CA PHE A 238 -1.02 12.19 -5.92
C PHE A 238 -1.69 13.56 -5.70
N LEU A 239 -1.71 14.39 -6.73
CA LEU A 239 -2.31 15.73 -6.65
C LEU A 239 -3.84 15.72 -6.63
N LYS A 240 -4.43 14.74 -7.31
CA LYS A 240 -5.88 14.64 -7.48
C LYS A 240 -6.53 13.83 -6.36
N TYR A 241 -5.90 12.74 -5.95
CA TYR A 241 -6.45 11.77 -5.00
C TYR A 241 -5.53 11.58 -3.79
N PRO A 242 -5.22 12.64 -3.02
CA PRO A 242 -4.17 12.59 -2.01
C PRO A 242 -4.50 11.74 -0.78
N VAL A 243 -5.77 11.55 -0.39
CA VAL A 243 -6.13 10.77 0.81
C VAL A 243 -7.61 10.40 0.83
N GLY A 244 -7.93 9.17 1.22
CA GLY A 244 -9.30 8.70 1.41
C GLY A 244 -9.98 8.23 0.12
N LYS A 245 -11.31 8.23 0.11
CA LYS A 245 -12.16 7.62 -0.90
C LYS A 245 -12.61 8.63 -1.96
N TYR A 246 -12.44 8.27 -3.23
CA TYR A 246 -12.90 9.04 -4.39
C TYR A 246 -13.68 8.14 -5.34
N ARG A 247 -14.56 8.73 -6.15
CA ARG A 247 -15.16 8.07 -7.31
C ARG A 247 -14.51 8.60 -8.59
N VAL A 248 -13.99 7.71 -9.41
CA VAL A 248 -13.30 8.03 -10.67
C VAL A 248 -13.96 7.21 -11.79
N GLY A 249 -14.88 7.83 -12.53
CA GLY A 249 -15.81 7.10 -13.38
C GLY A 249 -16.67 6.15 -12.54
N GLU A 250 -16.72 4.88 -12.92
CA GLU A 250 -17.43 3.84 -12.15
C GLU A 250 -16.53 3.18 -11.07
N MET A 251 -15.23 3.45 -11.09
CA MET A 251 -14.27 2.87 -10.16
C MET A 251 -14.18 3.70 -8.86
N ILE A 252 -13.97 3.03 -7.74
CA ILE A 252 -13.57 3.65 -6.48
C ILE A 252 -12.05 3.72 -6.45
N GLN A 253 -11.49 4.89 -6.12
CA GLN A 253 -10.09 5.06 -5.75
C GLN A 253 -10.01 5.29 -4.24
N TYR A 254 -9.12 4.57 -3.56
CA TYR A 254 -8.81 4.82 -2.16
C TYR A 254 -7.31 5.03 -1.97
N THR A 255 -6.95 6.11 -1.29
CA THR A 255 -5.57 6.44 -0.96
C THR A 255 -5.38 6.38 0.55
N ASN A 256 -4.59 5.41 0.99
CA ASN A 256 -4.19 5.21 2.38
C ASN A 256 -3.07 6.19 2.77
N ARG A 257 -3.05 6.63 4.02
CA ARG A 257 -2.05 7.59 4.54
C ARG A 257 -0.67 6.99 4.78
N GLY A 258 -0.52 5.67 4.61
CA GLY A 258 0.72 4.95 4.87
C GLY A 258 1.05 4.78 6.35
N LEU A 259 1.96 3.86 6.62
CA LEU A 259 2.43 3.55 7.98
C LEU A 259 3.61 4.43 8.39
N GLY A 260 4.60 4.55 7.52
CA GLY A 260 5.85 5.25 7.79
C GLY A 260 5.79 6.76 7.56
N THR A 261 6.97 7.32 7.49
CA THR A 261 7.17 8.73 7.18
C THR A 261 8.14 8.85 6.01
N ASN A 262 8.10 9.94 5.26
CA ASN A 262 9.05 10.14 4.19
C ASN A 262 10.19 11.10 4.65
N VAL A 263 10.15 12.38 4.29
CA VAL A 263 11.26 13.31 4.51
C VAL A 263 11.44 13.66 5.99
N PHE A 264 10.34 13.87 6.70
CA PHE A 264 10.32 14.23 8.11
C PHE A 264 9.75 13.10 8.95
N TRP A 265 10.40 12.79 10.06
CA TRP A 265 9.97 11.72 10.99
C TRP A 265 8.84 12.18 11.93
N LEU A 266 7.92 12.92 11.40
CA LEU A 266 6.81 13.52 12.13
C LEU A 266 5.53 13.50 11.29
N ARG A 267 4.41 13.18 11.93
CA ARG A 267 3.07 13.33 11.39
C ARG A 267 2.27 14.28 12.28
N ILE A 268 1.51 15.20 11.69
CA ILE A 268 0.65 16.15 12.42
C ILE A 268 -0.78 15.98 11.89
N ASN A 269 -1.72 15.63 12.78
CA ASN A 269 -3.12 15.35 12.43
C ASN A 269 -3.30 14.40 11.23
N CYS A 270 -2.36 13.49 11.06
CA CYS A 270 -2.31 12.53 9.97
C CYS A 270 -1.72 11.20 10.50
N PRO A 271 -2.43 10.48 11.38
CA PRO A 271 -1.93 9.24 11.95
C PRO A 271 -1.67 8.19 10.88
N PRO A 272 -0.70 7.28 11.08
CA PRO A 272 -0.53 6.10 10.26
C PRO A 272 -1.82 5.28 10.17
N GLU A 273 -2.05 4.66 9.01
CA GLU A 273 -3.33 4.02 8.71
C GLU A 273 -3.18 2.55 8.32
N ILE A 274 -4.05 1.71 8.90
CA ILE A 274 -4.33 0.34 8.48
C ILE A 274 -5.77 0.34 7.97
N THR A 275 -5.99 0.19 6.65
CA THR A 275 -7.35 0.20 6.08
C THR A 275 -7.91 -1.22 6.00
N ILE A 276 -9.17 -1.40 6.36
CA ILE A 276 -9.90 -2.65 6.22
C ILE A 276 -11.03 -2.45 5.21
N PHE A 277 -10.93 -3.07 4.04
CA PHE A 277 -12.04 -3.12 3.10
C PHE A 277 -12.87 -4.37 3.33
N ASN A 278 -14.15 -4.18 3.68
CA ASN A 278 -15.14 -5.24 3.72
C ASN A 278 -15.91 -5.20 2.39
N LEU A 279 -15.80 -6.24 1.59
CA LEU A 279 -16.50 -6.29 0.31
C LEU A 279 -17.95 -6.68 0.52
N LYS A 280 -18.85 -6.01 -0.21
CA LYS A 280 -20.29 -6.27 -0.21
C LYS A 280 -20.80 -6.41 -1.64
N SER A 281 -21.64 -7.41 -1.88
CA SER A 281 -22.42 -7.49 -3.13
C SER A 281 -23.54 -6.45 -3.11
N GLU A 282 -23.93 -5.94 -4.27
CA GLU A 282 -25.16 -5.19 -4.38
C GLU A 282 -26.34 -6.07 -3.94
N GLU A 283 -27.15 -5.61 -2.99
CA GLU A 283 -28.45 -6.22 -2.72
C GLU A 283 -29.31 -6.03 -3.98
N LYS A 284 -29.58 -7.12 -4.69
CA LYS A 284 -30.60 -7.07 -5.73
C LYS A 284 -31.92 -6.82 -5.02
N LEU A 285 -32.45 -5.60 -5.08
CA LEU A 285 -33.82 -5.33 -4.71
C LEU A 285 -34.69 -6.25 -5.60
N GLU A 286 -35.23 -7.31 -5.01
CA GLU A 286 -36.24 -8.12 -5.65
C GLU A 286 -37.39 -7.19 -6.05
N LYS A 287 -37.60 -7.04 -7.35
CA LYS A 287 -38.70 -6.27 -7.93
C LYS A 287 -39.98 -7.10 -7.91
#